data_bada77fc5022cbbc80662e8070634821
#
_entry.id   bada77fc5022cbbc80662e8070634821
#
_cell.length_a   1.000
_cell.length_b   1.000
_cell.length_c   1.000
_cell.angle_alpha   90.00
_cell.angle_beta   90.00
_cell.angle_gamma   90.00
#
_symmetry.space_group_name_H-M   'P 1'
#
loop_
_entity.id
_entity.type
_entity.pdbx_description
1 polymer ?
#
loop_
_entity_poly.entity_id
_entity_poly.type
_entity_poly.pdbx_seq_one_letter_code
_entity_poly.pdbx_strand_id
1 'polypeptide(L)'
;MRWGLSLTCALALGCGDEVGIASAPAASVRELGFVDLTQTQGGLRTRAVFARFHDMEAADASRLLGLEDDGWAASAVEDSCLSIDPTEALDAALPLDAVSLELLEVGPLAVRVASERTLLTAQPLVLPFAAGVVYEGETRWLPEEEYVLEVDQVGRFAMQAPPDARMETPPTLVPGRDLLVRWEPSERRDLLFWVEVGWVRHGRSRLVRCATADDGAFAVPGALLLDAAESRVAPTAAIVRVKHAETPEGWRVRFASRGSAAIEVESAPR
;
A
#
# COMPACT_ATOMS: atom_id res chain seq x y z
N MET A 1 -42.66 69.50 17.62
CA MET A 1 -42.78 69.81 19.07
C MET A 1 -41.79 68.94 19.82
N ARG A 2 -40.82 69.58 20.44
CA ARG A 2 -40.18 69.36 21.74
C ARG A 2 -39.58 67.95 21.98
N TRP A 3 -38.25 67.83 21.98
CA TRP A 3 -37.26 68.04 23.03
C TRP A 3 -37.29 66.95 24.09
N GLY A 4 -36.12 66.32 24.30
CA GLY A 4 -35.75 65.52 25.46
C GLY A 4 -34.38 64.86 25.30
N LEU A 5 -33.30 65.63 25.48
CA LEU A 5 -31.97 65.15 25.81
C LEU A 5 -32.00 64.48 27.19
N SER A 6 -31.32 63.37 27.32
CA SER A 6 -30.69 63.05 28.61
C SER A 6 -29.44 62.22 28.34
N LEU A 7 -28.35 62.83 28.65
CA LEU A 7 -26.96 62.35 28.70
C LEU A 7 -26.80 61.63 30.05
N THR A 8 -26.36 60.39 30.06
CA THR A 8 -25.81 59.79 31.29
C THR A 8 -24.53 59.05 30.93
N CYS A 9 -23.42 59.60 31.27
CA CYS A 9 -22.11 58.98 31.36
C CYS A 9 -22.10 57.95 32.47
N ALA A 10 -21.63 56.72 32.17
CA ALA A 10 -21.11 55.81 33.18
C ALA A 10 -19.82 55.18 32.64
N LEU A 11 -18.73 55.67 33.15
CA LEU A 11 -17.44 55.05 33.13
C LEU A 11 -17.50 53.74 33.90
N ALA A 12 -17.13 52.63 33.25
CA ALA A 12 -16.68 51.41 33.93
C ALA A 12 -15.41 50.92 33.21
N LEU A 13 -14.28 51.26 33.79
CA LEU A 13 -13.01 50.61 33.59
C LEU A 13 -13.16 49.13 34.02
N GLY A 14 -12.95 48.23 33.07
CA GLY A 14 -12.84 46.80 33.31
C GLY A 14 -11.80 46.25 32.31
N CYS A 15 -10.52 46.49 32.60
CA CYS A 15 -9.43 45.68 32.01
C CYS A 15 -9.55 44.28 32.56
N GLY A 16 -10.07 43.39 31.79
CA GLY A 16 -9.94 41.93 31.94
C GLY A 16 -9.38 41.39 30.64
N ASP A 17 -8.05 41.39 30.55
CA ASP A 17 -7.37 40.53 29.56
C ASP A 17 -7.68 39.07 29.94
N GLU A 18 -8.81 38.55 29.48
CA GLU A 18 -8.96 37.14 29.32
C GLU A 18 -8.00 36.72 28.20
N VAL A 19 -6.81 36.29 28.62
CA VAL A 19 -5.95 35.44 27.79
C VAL A 19 -6.78 34.23 27.47
N GLY A 20 -7.48 34.27 26.34
CA GLY A 20 -8.13 33.11 25.76
C GLY A 20 -7.05 32.07 25.54
N ILE A 21 -6.98 31.10 26.44
CA ILE A 21 -6.25 29.86 26.19
C ILE A 21 -6.95 29.30 24.95
N ALA A 22 -6.34 29.54 23.78
CA ALA A 22 -6.74 28.87 22.55
C ALA A 22 -6.68 27.36 22.88
N SER A 23 -7.85 26.74 23.08
CA SER A 23 -7.93 25.31 23.22
C SER A 23 -7.22 24.73 22.00
N ALA A 24 -6.13 24.04 22.22
CA ALA A 24 -5.47 23.30 21.15
C ALA A 24 -6.56 22.51 20.42
N PRO A 25 -6.60 22.53 19.09
CA PRO A 25 -7.58 21.76 18.35
C PRO A 25 -7.53 20.33 18.89
N ALA A 26 -8.68 19.79 19.26
CA ALA A 26 -8.75 18.42 19.76
C ALA A 26 -8.08 17.50 18.72
N ALA A 27 -7.09 16.74 19.18
CA ALA A 27 -6.36 15.81 18.33
C ALA A 27 -7.38 14.98 17.54
N SER A 28 -7.33 15.05 16.22
CA SER A 28 -8.29 14.34 15.39
C SER A 28 -7.96 12.84 15.44
N VAL A 29 -8.81 12.07 16.11
CA VAL A 29 -8.73 10.60 16.07
C VAL A 29 -9.11 10.14 14.69
N ARG A 30 -8.26 9.35 14.05
CA ARG A 30 -8.52 8.73 12.75
C ARG A 30 -8.42 7.22 12.88
N GLU A 31 -9.23 6.53 12.10
CA GLU A 31 -9.18 5.08 11.99
C GLU A 31 -8.81 4.70 10.55
N LEU A 32 -8.02 3.66 10.41
CA LEU A 32 -7.60 3.08 9.15
C LEU A 32 -7.92 1.58 9.21
N GLY A 33 -8.71 1.11 8.26
CA GLY A 33 -8.81 -0.30 7.95
C GLY A 33 -8.06 -0.57 6.64
N PHE A 34 -7.21 -1.56 6.63
CA PHE A 34 -6.49 -1.98 5.43
C PHE A 34 -6.53 -3.49 5.31
N VAL A 35 -6.95 -3.99 4.17
CA VAL A 35 -6.97 -5.42 3.83
C VAL A 35 -6.20 -5.62 2.54
N ASP A 36 -5.12 -6.39 2.62
CA ASP A 36 -4.29 -6.77 1.50
C ASP A 36 -4.51 -8.25 1.15
N LEU A 37 -4.94 -8.48 -0.08
CA LEU A 37 -5.08 -9.79 -0.68
C LEU A 37 -4.05 -9.90 -1.81
N THR A 38 -3.00 -10.67 -1.60
CA THR A 38 -1.91 -10.77 -2.55
C THR A 38 -1.68 -12.20 -3.00
N GLN A 39 -1.70 -12.42 -4.30
CA GLN A 39 -1.32 -13.70 -4.91
C GLN A 39 0.11 -14.07 -4.55
N THR A 40 0.30 -15.31 -4.12
CA THR A 40 1.60 -15.93 -3.85
C THR A 40 1.77 -17.16 -4.74
N GLN A 41 2.93 -17.79 -4.71
CA GLN A 41 3.15 -19.06 -5.42
C GLN A 41 2.26 -20.21 -4.93
N GLY A 42 1.80 -20.15 -3.67
CA GLY A 42 1.00 -21.18 -3.03
C GLY A 42 -0.51 -20.91 -3.00
N GLY A 43 -0.93 -19.68 -3.30
CA GLY A 43 -2.33 -19.30 -3.17
C GLY A 43 -2.52 -17.79 -3.04
N LEU A 44 -3.44 -17.39 -2.19
CA LEU A 44 -3.74 -16.01 -1.84
C LEU A 44 -3.43 -15.77 -0.37
N ARG A 45 -2.44 -14.92 -0.09
CA ARG A 45 -2.21 -14.43 1.26
C ARG A 45 -3.11 -13.24 1.52
N THR A 46 -3.78 -13.26 2.65
CA THR A 46 -4.55 -12.12 3.17
C THR A 46 -3.90 -11.61 4.42
N ARG A 47 -3.72 -10.30 4.50
CA ARG A 47 -3.31 -9.57 5.69
C ARG A 47 -4.28 -8.43 5.93
N ALA A 48 -4.80 -8.30 7.14
CA ALA A 48 -5.67 -7.18 7.49
C ALA A 48 -5.18 -6.49 8.76
N VAL A 49 -5.21 -5.17 8.75
CA VAL A 49 -4.78 -4.30 9.84
C VAL A 49 -5.84 -3.24 10.04
N PHE A 50 -6.26 -3.06 11.27
CA PHE A 50 -7.17 -1.99 11.69
C PHE A 50 -6.44 -1.18 12.75
N ALA A 51 -6.32 0.12 12.54
CA ALA A 51 -5.54 0.96 13.41
C ALA A 51 -6.27 2.26 13.74
N ARG A 52 -6.09 2.73 14.96
CA ARG A 52 -6.47 4.07 15.41
C ARG A 52 -5.21 4.87 15.66
N PHE A 53 -5.19 6.12 15.24
CA PHE A 53 -4.03 6.99 15.37
C PHE A 53 -4.44 8.45 15.55
N HIS A 54 -3.51 9.23 16.08
CA HIS A 54 -3.68 10.65 16.37
C HIS A 54 -2.57 11.44 15.69
N ASP A 55 -2.89 12.64 15.22
CA ASP A 55 -1.95 13.64 14.71
C ASP A 55 -0.99 13.13 13.61
N MET A 56 -1.45 12.16 12.80
CA MET A 56 -0.71 11.55 11.70
C MET A 56 -1.56 11.48 10.44
N GLU A 57 -0.93 11.53 9.28
CA GLU A 57 -1.60 11.24 8.01
C GLU A 57 -1.76 9.72 7.78
N ALA A 58 -2.85 9.32 7.12
CA ALA A 58 -3.14 7.91 6.86
C ALA A 58 -2.05 7.21 6.00
N ALA A 59 -1.39 7.96 5.12
CA ALA A 59 -0.28 7.46 4.32
C ALA A 59 0.94 7.10 5.19
N ASP A 60 1.23 7.92 6.21
CA ASP A 60 2.33 7.67 7.14
C ASP A 60 2.03 6.48 8.04
N ALA A 61 0.79 6.37 8.55
CA ALA A 61 0.34 5.20 9.31
C ALA A 61 0.45 3.91 8.48
N SER A 62 0.04 3.95 7.21
CA SER A 62 0.18 2.81 6.29
C SER A 62 1.63 2.41 6.09
N ARG A 63 2.53 3.39 5.89
CA ARG A 63 3.97 3.15 5.72
C ARG A 63 4.60 2.51 6.96
N LEU A 64 4.28 3.02 8.15
CA LEU A 64 4.77 2.47 9.41
C LEU A 64 4.33 1.02 9.65
N LEU A 65 3.13 0.67 9.20
CA LEU A 65 2.59 -0.69 9.30
C LEU A 65 3.09 -1.61 8.18
N GLY A 66 3.95 -1.12 7.28
CA GLY A 66 4.46 -1.89 6.15
C GLY A 66 3.35 -2.30 5.17
N LEU A 67 2.31 -1.47 5.07
CA LEU A 67 1.26 -1.66 4.08
C LEU A 67 1.74 -1.09 2.75
N GLU A 68 1.58 -1.84 1.66
CA GLU A 68 1.99 -1.37 0.35
C GLU A 68 1.17 -0.14 -0.06
N ASP A 69 1.89 0.92 -0.41
CA ASP A 69 1.30 2.13 -0.98
C ASP A 69 1.49 2.11 -2.50
N ASP A 70 0.41 1.80 -3.20
CA ASP A 70 0.39 1.80 -4.67
C ASP A 70 0.00 3.19 -5.23
N GLY A 71 -0.12 4.21 -4.38
CA GLY A 71 -0.50 5.57 -4.77
C GLY A 71 0.46 6.18 -5.80
N TRP A 72 1.74 5.75 -5.79
CA TRP A 72 2.70 6.14 -6.80
C TRP A 72 2.26 5.69 -8.21
N ALA A 73 1.73 4.46 -8.37
CA ALA A 73 1.30 3.93 -9.67
C ALA A 73 0.07 4.68 -10.21
N ALA A 74 -0.82 5.13 -9.31
CA ALA A 74 -1.99 5.92 -9.69
C ALA A 74 -1.62 7.34 -10.16
N SER A 75 -0.49 7.88 -9.67
CA SER A 75 0.00 9.22 -10.00
C SER A 75 1.18 9.24 -10.98
N ALA A 76 1.76 8.06 -11.28
CA ALA A 76 2.89 7.96 -12.20
C ALA A 76 2.48 8.33 -13.63
N VAL A 77 3.42 8.94 -14.33
CA VAL A 77 3.30 9.09 -15.78
C VAL A 77 3.45 7.72 -16.42
N GLU A 78 2.59 7.39 -17.37
CA GLU A 78 2.70 6.15 -18.14
C GLU A 78 4.12 6.02 -18.73
N ASP A 79 4.64 4.81 -18.72
CA ASP A 79 6.01 4.47 -19.16
C ASP A 79 7.13 5.15 -18.35
N SER A 80 6.85 5.52 -17.10
CA SER A 80 7.86 6.02 -16.18
C SER A 80 8.33 4.96 -15.20
N CYS A 81 9.63 5.01 -14.85
CA CYS A 81 10.24 4.10 -13.90
C CYS A 81 10.78 4.82 -12.68
N LEU A 82 10.62 4.22 -11.53
CA LEU A 82 11.14 4.68 -10.23
C LEU A 82 12.10 3.62 -9.66
N SER A 83 13.31 4.05 -9.30
CA SER A 83 14.22 3.23 -8.51
C SER A 83 13.93 3.42 -7.02
N ILE A 84 13.72 2.33 -6.32
CA ILE A 84 13.37 2.31 -4.89
C ILE A 84 14.49 1.59 -4.15
N ASP A 85 15.04 2.25 -3.13
CA ASP A 85 15.84 1.60 -2.10
C ASP A 85 14.95 1.32 -0.89
N PRO A 86 14.54 0.05 -0.66
CA PRO A 86 13.67 -0.27 0.45
C PRO A 86 14.27 0.08 1.83
N THR A 87 15.60 0.20 1.91
CA THR A 87 16.28 0.58 3.17
C THR A 87 16.18 2.08 3.43
N GLU A 88 16.23 2.92 2.41
CA GLU A 88 16.07 4.37 2.55
C GLU A 88 14.62 4.76 2.89
N ALA A 89 13.66 4.01 2.43
CA ALA A 89 12.25 4.24 2.73
C ALA A 89 11.91 4.06 4.23
N LEU A 90 12.68 3.21 4.93
CA LEU A 90 12.56 3.04 6.38
C LEU A 90 13.34 4.09 7.18
N ASP A 91 14.42 4.64 6.61
CA ASP A 91 15.28 5.62 7.27
C ASP A 91 14.72 7.07 7.20
N ALA A 92 13.77 7.34 6.31
CA ALA A 92 13.01 8.60 6.29
C ALA A 92 12.03 8.67 7.48
N ALA A 93 12.57 8.44 8.67
CA ALA A 93 11.83 8.17 9.88
C ALA A 93 11.03 9.38 10.34
N LEU A 94 9.73 9.17 10.44
CA LEU A 94 8.88 9.90 11.38
C LEU A 94 9.52 9.81 12.79
N PRO A 95 9.46 10.86 13.61
CA PRO A 95 9.92 10.79 15.00
C PRO A 95 9.04 9.78 15.74
N LEU A 96 9.52 8.53 15.81
CA LEU A 96 8.78 7.38 16.38
C LEU A 96 8.39 7.59 17.85
N ASP A 97 9.09 8.47 18.55
CA ASP A 97 8.85 8.79 19.97
C ASP A 97 7.52 9.56 20.20
N ALA A 98 6.97 10.17 19.14
CA ALA A 98 5.71 10.92 19.19
C ALA A 98 4.53 10.18 18.56
N VAL A 99 4.77 8.98 17.98
CA VAL A 99 3.77 8.22 17.24
C VAL A 99 3.20 7.12 18.11
N SER A 100 1.89 7.09 18.24
CA SER A 100 1.15 6.01 18.88
C SER A 100 0.08 5.48 17.94
N LEU A 101 0.22 4.22 17.55
CA LEU A 101 -0.76 3.46 16.78
C LEU A 101 -1.38 2.40 17.69
N GLU A 102 -2.69 2.43 17.83
CA GLU A 102 -3.45 1.37 18.47
C GLU A 102 -3.98 0.43 17.39
N LEU A 103 -3.54 -0.83 17.38
CA LEU A 103 -4.10 -1.84 16.49
C LEU A 103 -5.36 -2.42 17.09
N LEU A 104 -6.45 -2.32 16.33
CA LEU A 104 -7.79 -2.67 16.80
C LEU A 104 -8.10 -4.14 16.52
N GLU A 105 -8.74 -4.79 17.49
CA GLU A 105 -9.34 -6.10 17.32
C GLU A 105 -10.80 -5.92 16.86
N VAL A 106 -11.10 -6.36 15.62
CA VAL A 106 -12.42 -6.22 15.01
C VAL A 106 -13.26 -7.49 15.06
N GLY A 107 -12.83 -8.47 15.89
CA GLY A 107 -13.48 -9.77 15.99
C GLY A 107 -13.08 -10.74 14.87
N PRO A 108 -13.79 -11.86 14.72
CA PRO A 108 -13.49 -12.86 13.69
C PRO A 108 -13.57 -12.28 12.28
N LEU A 109 -12.54 -12.54 11.49
CA LEU A 109 -12.40 -12.10 10.12
C LEU A 109 -12.19 -13.31 9.22
N ALA A 110 -12.93 -13.39 8.10
CA ALA A 110 -12.82 -14.49 7.16
C ALA A 110 -12.79 -13.99 5.72
N VAL A 111 -12.15 -14.76 4.87
CA VAL A 111 -12.20 -14.62 3.40
C VAL A 111 -12.91 -15.84 2.83
N ARG A 112 -13.87 -15.58 1.96
CA ARG A 112 -14.57 -16.64 1.24
C ARG A 112 -14.39 -16.48 -0.27
N VAL A 113 -14.12 -17.59 -0.95
CA VAL A 113 -14.09 -17.70 -2.40
C VAL A 113 -14.75 -19.01 -2.81
N ALA A 114 -15.63 -18.99 -3.78
CA ALA A 114 -16.46 -20.13 -4.16
C ALA A 114 -17.15 -20.76 -2.92
N SER A 115 -16.89 -22.02 -2.62
CA SER A 115 -17.43 -22.73 -1.43
C SER A 115 -16.48 -22.74 -0.24
N GLU A 116 -15.27 -22.23 -0.38
CA GLU A 116 -14.24 -22.21 0.67
C GLU A 116 -14.36 -20.97 1.54
N ARG A 117 -14.27 -21.15 2.85
CA ARG A 117 -14.25 -20.08 3.84
C ARG A 117 -13.04 -20.24 4.74
N THR A 118 -12.13 -19.29 4.70
CA THR A 118 -10.91 -19.29 5.50
C THR A 118 -11.00 -18.23 6.59
N LEU A 119 -10.89 -18.65 7.84
CA LEU A 119 -10.75 -17.73 8.97
C LEU A 119 -9.32 -17.19 9.01
N LEU A 120 -9.17 -15.89 9.16
CA LEU A 120 -7.89 -15.27 9.39
C LEU A 120 -7.49 -15.42 10.86
N THR A 121 -6.23 -15.73 11.10
CA THR A 121 -5.69 -15.83 12.45
C THR A 121 -5.29 -14.46 12.95
N ALA A 122 -5.83 -14.07 14.10
CA ALA A 122 -5.41 -12.89 14.81
C ALA A 122 -4.05 -13.14 15.46
N GLN A 123 -3.06 -12.33 15.09
CA GLN A 123 -1.69 -12.43 15.59
C GLN A 123 -1.32 -11.17 16.37
N PRO A 124 -0.81 -11.30 17.59
CA PRO A 124 -0.33 -10.14 18.33
C PRO A 124 0.88 -9.52 17.63
N LEU A 125 0.84 -8.21 17.44
CA LEU A 125 1.95 -7.42 16.94
C LEU A 125 2.33 -6.40 18.01
N VAL A 126 3.63 -6.38 18.36
CA VAL A 126 4.18 -5.39 19.28
C VAL A 126 5.38 -4.75 18.60
N LEU A 127 5.25 -3.47 18.27
CA LEU A 127 6.29 -2.61 17.74
C LEU A 127 6.51 -1.46 18.72
N PRO A 128 7.64 -0.76 18.67
CA PRO A 128 7.88 0.40 19.55
C PRO A 128 6.79 1.48 19.48
N PHE A 129 6.09 1.58 18.35
CA PHE A 129 5.09 2.59 18.04
C PHE A 129 3.68 2.02 17.82
N ALA A 130 3.50 0.69 17.84
CA ALA A 130 2.21 0.07 17.59
C ALA A 130 2.06 -1.23 18.38
N ALA A 131 0.90 -1.43 18.99
CA ALA A 131 0.57 -2.68 19.66
C ALA A 131 -0.88 -3.06 19.40
N GLY A 132 -1.15 -4.36 19.31
CA GLY A 132 -2.48 -4.94 19.14
C GLY A 132 -2.47 -6.16 18.24
N VAL A 133 -3.38 -6.24 17.27
CA VAL A 133 -3.63 -7.44 16.48
C VAL A 133 -3.52 -7.16 14.98
N VAL A 134 -2.89 -8.08 14.27
CA VAL A 134 -2.90 -8.18 12.80
C VAL A 134 -3.53 -9.51 12.43
N TYR A 135 -4.36 -9.51 11.39
CA TYR A 135 -5.01 -10.73 10.90
C TYR A 135 -4.26 -11.24 9.69
N GLU A 136 -3.96 -12.55 9.67
CA GLU A 136 -3.29 -13.18 8.55
C GLU A 136 -3.92 -14.53 8.23
N GLY A 137 -3.90 -14.90 6.95
CA GLY A 137 -4.36 -16.18 6.49
C GLY A 137 -4.01 -16.44 5.03
N GLU A 138 -4.14 -17.70 4.65
CA GLU A 138 -3.94 -18.12 3.27
C GLU A 138 -5.18 -18.86 2.78
N THR A 139 -5.61 -18.57 1.58
CA THR A 139 -6.70 -19.26 0.90
C THR A 139 -6.30 -19.55 -0.54
N ARG A 140 -7.16 -20.25 -1.26
CA ARG A 140 -6.91 -20.59 -2.65
C ARG A 140 -6.94 -19.33 -3.53
N TRP A 141 -6.00 -19.21 -4.45
CA TRP A 141 -6.04 -18.23 -5.53
C TRP A 141 -6.95 -18.74 -6.66
N LEU A 142 -7.94 -17.93 -7.04
CA LEU A 142 -8.82 -18.12 -8.18
C LEU A 142 -8.91 -16.79 -8.91
N PRO A 143 -8.27 -16.63 -10.07
CA PRO A 143 -8.30 -15.37 -10.83
C PRO A 143 -9.74 -15.07 -11.28
N GLU A 144 -10.09 -13.78 -11.31
CA GLU A 144 -11.37 -13.25 -11.76
C GLU A 144 -12.61 -13.73 -10.96
N GLU A 145 -12.44 -14.56 -9.93
CA GLU A 145 -13.51 -14.96 -9.02
C GLU A 145 -13.83 -13.87 -7.99
N GLU A 146 -15.05 -13.93 -7.46
CA GLU A 146 -15.49 -13.05 -6.40
C GLU A 146 -14.99 -13.56 -5.04
N TYR A 147 -14.29 -12.70 -4.33
CA TYR A 147 -13.89 -12.90 -2.94
C TYR A 147 -14.76 -12.06 -2.02
N VAL A 148 -15.22 -12.66 -0.96
CA VAL A 148 -16.04 -11.99 0.06
C VAL A 148 -15.25 -11.91 1.36
N LEU A 149 -14.92 -10.70 1.79
CA LEU A 149 -14.41 -10.42 3.12
C LEU A 149 -15.59 -10.35 4.09
N GLU A 150 -15.56 -11.20 5.11
CA GLU A 150 -16.56 -11.25 6.17
C GLU A 150 -15.93 -10.74 7.46
N VAL A 151 -16.48 -9.66 8.03
CA VAL A 151 -16.03 -9.09 9.30
C VAL A 151 -17.18 -9.14 10.27
N ASP A 152 -16.96 -9.77 11.42
CA ASP A 152 -17.99 -9.89 12.44
C ASP A 152 -18.48 -8.51 12.89
N GLN A 153 -19.78 -8.37 13.05
CA GLN A 153 -20.48 -7.13 13.46
C GLN A 153 -20.41 -5.95 12.46
N VAL A 154 -19.56 -6.02 11.40
CA VAL A 154 -19.41 -4.93 10.43
C VAL A 154 -20.14 -5.27 9.14
N GLY A 155 -19.96 -6.47 8.59
CA GLY A 155 -20.67 -6.89 7.40
C GLY A 155 -19.81 -7.70 6.41
N ARG A 156 -20.23 -7.64 5.16
CA ARG A 156 -19.60 -8.37 4.05
C ARG A 156 -19.22 -7.40 2.94
N PHE A 157 -18.03 -7.58 2.44
CA PHE A 157 -17.53 -6.82 1.30
C PHE A 157 -17.07 -7.78 0.21
N ALA A 158 -17.63 -7.66 -0.98
CA ALA A 158 -17.29 -8.50 -2.14
C ALA A 158 -16.41 -7.73 -3.12
N MET A 159 -15.38 -8.41 -3.63
CA MET A 159 -14.51 -7.86 -4.66
C MET A 159 -14.05 -8.98 -5.60
N GLN A 160 -14.12 -8.69 -6.90
CA GLN A 160 -13.59 -9.59 -7.93
C GLN A 160 -12.07 -9.52 -7.96
N ALA A 161 -11.41 -10.69 -7.96
CA ALA A 161 -9.97 -10.78 -8.11
C ALA A 161 -9.48 -10.20 -9.44
N PRO A 162 -8.27 -9.66 -9.50
CA PRO A 162 -7.60 -9.39 -10.77
C PRO A 162 -7.42 -10.68 -11.59
N PRO A 163 -7.29 -10.59 -12.91
CA PRO A 163 -6.85 -11.70 -13.73
C PRO A 163 -5.43 -12.14 -13.33
N ASP A 164 -5.11 -13.37 -13.66
CA ASP A 164 -3.81 -13.94 -13.36
C ASP A 164 -2.68 -13.16 -14.04
N ALA A 165 -1.65 -12.84 -13.29
CA ALA A 165 -0.49 -12.15 -13.82
C ALA A 165 0.53 -13.18 -14.32
N ARG A 166 0.63 -13.36 -15.64
CA ARG A 166 1.52 -14.35 -16.26
C ARG A 166 2.52 -13.70 -17.19
N MET A 167 3.80 -13.95 -16.94
CA MET A 167 4.83 -13.66 -17.93
C MET A 167 4.85 -14.77 -18.99
N GLU A 168 5.01 -14.38 -20.26
CA GLU A 168 5.09 -15.35 -21.36
C GLU A 168 6.36 -16.17 -21.31
N THR A 169 7.49 -15.51 -21.01
CA THR A 169 8.81 -16.13 -20.91
C THR A 169 9.65 -15.43 -19.84
N PRO A 170 10.59 -16.15 -19.19
CA PRO A 170 11.60 -15.50 -18.36
C PRO A 170 12.36 -14.44 -19.17
N PRO A 171 12.49 -13.21 -18.67
CA PRO A 171 13.23 -12.17 -19.40
C PRO A 171 14.73 -12.40 -19.30
N THR A 172 15.47 -11.93 -20.32
CA THR A 172 16.93 -12.03 -20.38
C THR A 172 17.54 -10.64 -20.25
N LEU A 173 18.39 -10.44 -19.25
CA LEU A 173 19.14 -9.21 -19.04
C LEU A 173 20.49 -9.25 -19.75
N VAL A 174 20.68 -8.37 -20.73
CA VAL A 174 21.95 -8.09 -21.35
C VAL A 174 22.50 -6.80 -20.74
N PRO A 175 23.70 -6.81 -20.11
CA PRO A 175 24.24 -5.61 -19.45
C PRO A 175 24.25 -4.39 -20.38
N GLY A 176 23.69 -3.27 -19.89
CA GLY A 176 23.62 -2.01 -20.61
C GLY A 176 22.55 -1.93 -21.71
N ARG A 177 21.72 -2.95 -21.86
CA ARG A 177 20.53 -2.92 -22.73
C ARG A 177 19.26 -2.92 -21.91
N ASP A 178 18.17 -2.44 -22.50
CA ASP A 178 16.85 -2.48 -21.91
C ASP A 178 16.39 -3.93 -21.72
N LEU A 179 15.73 -4.19 -20.59
CA LEU A 179 15.16 -5.49 -20.28
C LEU A 179 13.73 -5.56 -20.80
N LEU A 180 13.51 -6.40 -21.80
CA LEU A 180 12.17 -6.61 -22.34
C LEU A 180 11.42 -7.64 -21.49
N VAL A 181 10.32 -7.22 -20.88
CA VAL A 181 9.37 -8.06 -20.14
C VAL A 181 8.12 -8.23 -20.99
N ARG A 182 7.65 -9.47 -21.15
CA ARG A 182 6.45 -9.82 -21.92
C ARG A 182 5.45 -10.57 -21.06
N TRP A 183 4.17 -10.29 -21.24
CA TRP A 183 3.09 -10.92 -20.48
C TRP A 183 1.81 -11.06 -21.31
N GLU A 184 0.88 -11.87 -20.81
CA GLU A 184 -0.48 -11.92 -21.34
C GLU A 184 -1.24 -10.66 -20.89
N PRO A 185 -1.67 -9.77 -21.80
CA PRO A 185 -2.36 -8.53 -21.45
C PRO A 185 -3.76 -8.80 -20.90
N SER A 186 -4.28 -7.86 -20.12
CA SER A 186 -5.66 -7.90 -19.61
C SER A 186 -6.52 -6.83 -20.27
N GLU A 187 -7.77 -7.17 -20.58
CA GLU A 187 -8.76 -6.21 -21.07
C GLU A 187 -9.31 -5.28 -19.96
N ARG A 188 -9.01 -5.59 -18.68
CA ARG A 188 -9.48 -4.86 -17.51
C ARG A 188 -8.82 -3.48 -17.42
N ARG A 189 -9.65 -2.42 -17.42
CA ARG A 189 -9.20 -1.02 -17.32
C ARG A 189 -9.29 -0.44 -15.92
N ASP A 190 -9.88 -1.17 -14.98
CA ASP A 190 -10.06 -0.77 -13.58
C ASP A 190 -8.90 -1.22 -12.68
N LEU A 191 -7.79 -1.64 -13.26
CA LEU A 191 -6.61 -2.13 -12.56
C LEU A 191 -5.46 -1.13 -12.69
N LEU A 192 -4.71 -0.94 -11.61
CA LEU A 192 -3.36 -0.41 -11.68
C LEU A 192 -2.43 -1.52 -12.17
N PHE A 193 -1.49 -1.16 -13.01
CA PHE A 193 -0.53 -2.11 -13.57
C PHE A 193 0.89 -1.55 -13.55
N TRP A 194 1.84 -2.41 -13.23
CA TRP A 194 3.27 -2.07 -13.33
C TRP A 194 4.15 -3.30 -13.48
N VAL A 195 5.37 -3.06 -13.96
CA VAL A 195 6.46 -4.02 -14.01
C VAL A 195 7.43 -3.73 -12.86
N GLU A 196 7.92 -4.76 -12.19
CA GLU A 196 8.95 -4.67 -11.16
C GLU A 196 10.20 -5.46 -11.56
N VAL A 197 11.37 -4.92 -11.24
CA VAL A 197 12.64 -5.66 -11.31
C VAL A 197 13.34 -5.51 -9.97
N GLY A 198 13.58 -6.64 -9.30
CA GLY A 198 14.23 -6.70 -7.99
C GLY A 198 15.54 -7.48 -8.04
N TRP A 199 16.55 -7.02 -7.29
CA TRP A 199 17.82 -7.73 -7.12
C TRP A 199 18.44 -7.40 -5.76
N VAL A 200 19.49 -8.16 -5.39
CA VAL A 200 20.25 -7.91 -4.16
C VAL A 200 21.68 -7.56 -4.53
N ARG A 201 22.17 -6.40 -4.10
CA ARG A 201 23.55 -5.99 -4.26
C ARG A 201 24.17 -5.62 -2.90
N HIS A 202 25.32 -6.19 -2.57
CA HIS A 202 26.03 -5.97 -1.30
C HIS A 202 25.13 -6.15 -0.06
N GLY A 203 24.21 -7.11 -0.11
CA GLY A 203 23.27 -7.38 0.98
C GLY A 203 22.08 -6.40 1.08
N ARG A 204 21.97 -5.44 0.14
CA ARG A 204 20.85 -4.52 0.05
C ARG A 204 19.91 -4.91 -1.08
N SER A 205 18.63 -4.90 -0.80
CA SER A 205 17.60 -5.05 -1.83
C SER A 205 17.53 -3.78 -2.68
N ARG A 206 17.35 -3.97 -3.97
CA ARG A 206 17.12 -2.92 -4.96
C ARG A 206 15.86 -3.26 -5.72
N LEU A 207 15.06 -2.26 -6.05
CA LEU A 207 13.80 -2.43 -6.75
C LEU A 207 13.63 -1.30 -7.77
N VAL A 208 13.28 -1.65 -8.98
CA VAL A 208 12.79 -0.72 -10.00
C VAL A 208 11.34 -1.06 -10.27
N ARG A 209 10.46 -0.05 -10.21
CA ARG A 209 9.05 -0.16 -10.58
C ARG A 209 8.78 0.75 -11.77
N CYS A 210 8.11 0.22 -12.79
CA CYS A 210 7.75 0.95 -13.99
C CYS A 210 6.23 0.91 -14.19
N ALA A 211 5.57 2.07 -14.08
CA ALA A 211 4.15 2.20 -14.44
C ALA A 211 4.03 2.17 -15.96
N THR A 212 3.19 1.30 -16.49
CA THR A 212 2.95 1.16 -17.92
C THR A 212 1.54 0.65 -18.19
N ALA A 213 1.10 0.68 -19.45
CA ALA A 213 -0.13 0.06 -19.86
C ALA A 213 -0.05 -1.48 -19.76
N ASP A 214 -1.20 -2.13 -19.50
CA ASP A 214 -1.29 -3.59 -19.51
C ASP A 214 -1.54 -4.09 -20.95
N ASP A 215 -0.56 -3.85 -21.84
CA ASP A 215 -0.63 -4.08 -23.28
C ASP A 215 0.23 -5.26 -23.79
N GLY A 216 0.92 -5.94 -22.86
CA GLY A 216 1.63 -7.20 -23.14
C GLY A 216 3.15 -7.09 -23.20
N ALA A 217 3.76 -5.90 -23.24
CA ALA A 217 5.22 -5.79 -23.24
C ALA A 217 5.71 -4.43 -22.74
N PHE A 218 6.83 -4.43 -22.00
CA PHE A 218 7.52 -3.19 -21.62
C PHE A 218 9.03 -3.38 -21.60
N ALA A 219 9.75 -2.37 -22.03
CA ALA A 219 11.20 -2.32 -21.98
C ALA A 219 11.67 -1.49 -20.77
N VAL A 220 12.12 -2.17 -19.72
CA VAL A 220 12.68 -1.50 -18.54
C VAL A 220 14.05 -0.92 -18.90
N PRO A 221 14.29 0.39 -18.71
CA PRO A 221 15.53 1.03 -19.13
C PRO A 221 16.78 0.39 -18.53
N GLY A 222 17.72 -0.06 -19.36
CA GLY A 222 18.93 -0.73 -18.93
C GLY A 222 19.82 0.13 -18.04
N ALA A 223 19.74 1.46 -18.16
CA ALA A 223 20.44 2.39 -17.28
C ALA A 223 20.06 2.25 -15.80
N LEU A 224 18.84 1.79 -15.50
CA LEU A 224 18.35 1.52 -14.14
C LEU A 224 18.78 0.15 -13.61
N LEU A 225 19.27 -0.74 -14.49
CA LEU A 225 19.59 -2.14 -14.22
C LEU A 225 21.09 -2.45 -14.24
N LEU A 226 21.95 -1.44 -14.30
CA LEU A 226 23.40 -1.62 -14.42
C LEU A 226 23.97 -2.55 -13.35
N ASP A 227 23.48 -2.44 -12.14
CA ASP A 227 23.91 -3.21 -10.99
C ASP A 227 23.24 -4.59 -10.86
N ALA A 228 22.13 -4.81 -11.58
CA ALA A 228 21.37 -6.05 -11.50
C ALA A 228 22.16 -7.23 -12.09
N ALA A 229 22.94 -6.99 -13.14
CA ALA A 229 23.79 -8.00 -13.76
C ALA A 229 24.92 -8.48 -12.84
N GLU A 230 25.32 -7.69 -11.84
CA GLU A 230 26.36 -8.02 -10.86
C GLU A 230 25.79 -8.68 -9.59
N SER A 231 24.50 -8.92 -9.55
CA SER A 231 23.84 -9.55 -8.41
C SER A 231 24.31 -11.00 -8.23
N ARG A 232 24.58 -11.40 -6.97
CA ARG A 232 24.92 -12.80 -6.63
C ARG A 232 23.71 -13.71 -6.60
N VAL A 233 22.53 -13.14 -6.43
CA VAL A 233 21.25 -13.83 -6.48
C VAL A 233 20.59 -13.46 -7.80
N ALA A 234 20.01 -14.42 -8.48
CA ALA A 234 19.33 -14.15 -9.75
C ALA A 234 18.32 -13.01 -9.57
N PRO A 235 18.41 -11.93 -10.36
CA PRO A 235 17.40 -10.89 -10.35
C PRO A 235 16.03 -11.46 -10.68
N THR A 236 14.99 -10.81 -10.26
CA THR A 236 13.60 -11.23 -10.53
C THR A 236 12.87 -10.11 -11.25
N ALA A 237 12.10 -10.46 -12.27
CA ALA A 237 11.07 -9.59 -12.82
C ALA A 237 9.70 -10.02 -12.29
N ALA A 238 8.82 -9.06 -12.09
CA ALA A 238 7.42 -9.32 -11.78
C ALA A 238 6.52 -8.35 -12.55
N ILE A 239 5.33 -8.80 -12.87
CA ILE A 239 4.22 -7.96 -13.29
C ILE A 239 3.18 -7.98 -12.19
N VAL A 240 2.57 -6.85 -11.93
CA VAL A 240 1.62 -6.68 -10.83
C VAL A 240 0.37 -5.99 -11.35
N ARG A 241 -0.78 -6.60 -11.09
CA ARG A 241 -2.11 -6.03 -11.33
C ARG A 241 -2.79 -5.80 -10.01
N VAL A 242 -3.24 -4.60 -9.75
CA VAL A 242 -3.86 -4.26 -8.48
C VAL A 242 -5.21 -3.63 -8.69
N LYS A 243 -6.17 -4.11 -7.94
CA LYS A 243 -7.47 -3.49 -7.76
C LYS A 243 -7.56 -2.88 -6.38
N HIS A 244 -7.96 -1.63 -6.32
CA HIS A 244 -8.31 -0.96 -5.08
C HIS A 244 -9.81 -0.84 -4.96
N ALA A 245 -10.29 -0.95 -3.74
CA ALA A 245 -11.66 -0.64 -3.38
C ALA A 245 -11.71 -0.04 -1.98
N GLU A 246 -12.83 0.56 -1.65
CA GLU A 246 -13.12 1.06 -0.32
C GLU A 246 -14.44 0.47 0.15
N THR A 247 -14.48 -0.03 1.40
CA THR A 247 -15.71 -0.54 1.97
C THR A 247 -16.62 0.61 2.42
N PRO A 248 -17.91 0.36 2.67
CA PRO A 248 -18.81 1.38 3.21
C PRO A 248 -18.32 2.02 4.52
N GLU A 249 -17.50 1.31 5.29
CA GLU A 249 -16.89 1.78 6.53
C GLU A 249 -15.62 2.62 6.31
N GLY A 250 -15.20 2.80 5.03
CA GLY A 250 -14.00 3.55 4.66
C GLY A 250 -12.70 2.75 4.76
N TRP A 251 -12.77 1.42 4.83
CA TRP A 251 -11.57 0.59 4.81
C TRP A 251 -11.05 0.43 3.39
N ARG A 252 -9.75 0.48 3.25
CA ARG A 252 -9.09 0.25 1.98
C ARG A 252 -8.85 -1.24 1.78
N VAL A 253 -9.26 -1.75 0.65
CA VAL A 253 -9.00 -3.13 0.22
C VAL A 253 -8.13 -3.09 -1.01
N ARG A 254 -6.99 -3.74 -0.93
CA ARG A 254 -6.05 -3.94 -2.02
C ARG A 254 -6.10 -5.40 -2.44
N PHE A 255 -6.27 -5.66 -3.72
CA PHE A 255 -6.26 -6.99 -4.27
C PHE A 255 -5.22 -7.08 -5.39
N ALA A 256 -4.15 -7.81 -5.17
CA ALA A 256 -3.04 -7.90 -6.10
C ALA A 256 -2.87 -9.30 -6.68
N SER A 257 -2.73 -9.35 -8.00
CA SER A 257 -2.21 -10.49 -8.74
C SER A 257 -0.75 -10.22 -9.09
N ARG A 258 0.14 -11.18 -8.86
CA ARG A 258 1.57 -11.04 -9.07
C ARG A 258 2.14 -12.25 -9.80
N GLY A 259 2.66 -12.05 -11.00
CA GLY A 259 3.43 -13.05 -11.73
C GLY A 259 4.90 -12.70 -11.70
N SER A 260 5.76 -13.63 -11.31
CA SER A 260 7.21 -13.38 -11.23
C SER A 260 8.02 -14.48 -11.90
N ALA A 261 9.17 -14.11 -12.47
CA ALA A 261 10.15 -15.02 -13.03
C ALA A 261 11.57 -14.56 -12.68
N ALA A 262 12.49 -15.54 -12.56
CA ALA A 262 13.91 -15.22 -12.50
C ALA A 262 14.36 -14.64 -13.84
N ILE A 263 15.26 -13.66 -13.78
CA ILE A 263 15.89 -13.07 -14.97
C ILE A 263 17.14 -13.86 -15.30
N GLU A 264 17.26 -14.30 -16.54
CA GLU A 264 18.49 -14.87 -17.07
C GLU A 264 19.47 -13.75 -17.39
N VAL A 265 20.67 -13.81 -16.81
CA VAL A 265 21.71 -12.79 -17.09
C VAL A 265 22.66 -13.34 -18.14
N GLU A 266 22.70 -12.69 -19.30
CA GLU A 266 23.64 -13.04 -20.36
C GLU A 266 25.06 -12.54 -19.99
N SER A 267 26.01 -13.46 -20.00
CA SER A 267 27.39 -13.10 -19.77
C SER A 267 27.91 -12.25 -20.95
N ALA A 268 28.48 -11.07 -20.66
CA ALA A 268 29.12 -10.28 -21.69
C ALA A 268 30.15 -11.16 -22.41
N PRO A 269 30.19 -11.18 -23.75
CA PRO A 269 31.24 -11.87 -24.47
C PRO A 269 32.60 -11.30 -24.04
N ARG A 270 33.53 -12.19 -23.63
CA ARG A 270 34.88 -11.84 -23.20
C ARG A 270 35.70 -11.36 -24.36
#